data_f4ae68dfa877843032beb6b385a89765
#
_entry.id   f4ae68dfa877843032beb6b385a89765
#
_cell.length_a   1.000
_cell.length_b   1.000
_cell.length_c   1.000
_cell.angle_alpha   90.00
_cell.angle_beta   90.00
_cell.angle_gamma   90.00
#
_symmetry.space_group_name_H-M   'P 1'
#
loop_
_entity.id
_entity.type
_entity.pdbx_description
1 polymer ?
#
loop_
_entity_poly.entity_id
_entity_poly.type
_entity_poly.pdbx_seq_one_letter_code
_entity_poly.pdbx_strand_id
1 'polypeptide(L)' 'MTTISAKDVAQLRSASGAGMMDCKRALVESDGDTERAMELLRA' A
#
# COMPACT_ATOMS: atom_id res chain seq x y z
N MET A 1 -15.26 4.95 -2.98
CA MET A 1 -14.08 5.35 -3.77
C MET A 1 -12.87 5.50 -2.86
N THR A 2 -11.77 4.89 -3.23
CA THR A 2 -10.59 4.86 -2.39
C THR A 2 -9.75 6.13 -2.57
N THR A 3 -9.44 6.77 -1.45
CA THR A 3 -8.53 7.91 -1.45
C THR A 3 -7.19 7.46 -0.89
N ILE A 4 -6.18 7.44 -1.75
CA ILE A 4 -4.85 7.03 -1.35
C ILE A 4 -3.94 8.24 -1.31
N SER A 5 -3.37 8.51 -0.14
CA SER A 5 -2.46 9.64 0.01
C SER A 5 -1.02 9.19 -0.18
N ALA A 6 -0.16 10.14 -0.53
CA ALA A 6 1.26 9.86 -0.65
C ALA A 6 1.83 9.38 0.69
N LYS A 7 1.24 9.83 1.78
CA LYS A 7 1.66 9.43 3.12
C LYS A 7 1.41 7.94 3.33
N ASP A 8 0.26 7.43 2.88
CA ASP A 8 -0.05 6.02 3.01
C ASP A 8 0.93 5.17 2.20
N VAL A 9 1.23 5.62 0.99
CA VAL A 9 2.19 4.92 0.14
C VAL A 9 3.57 4.91 0.79
N ALA A 10 3.99 6.04 1.33
CA ALA A 10 5.28 6.14 1.99
C ALA A 10 5.37 5.23 3.21
N GLN A 11 4.30 5.19 4.00
CA GLN A 11 4.24 4.33 5.17
C GLN A 11 4.35 2.86 4.78
N LEU A 12 3.59 2.47 3.77
CA LEU A 12 3.58 1.08 3.32
C LEU A 12 4.94 0.70 2.74
N ARG A 13 5.54 1.61 1.99
CA ARG A 13 6.86 1.38 1.42
C ARG A 13 7.91 1.17 2.52
N SER A 14 7.85 2.00 3.55
CA SER A 14 8.79 1.89 4.67
C SER A 14 8.59 0.59 5.43
N ALA A 15 7.35 0.18 5.59
CA ALA A 15 7.04 -1.03 6.36
C ALA A 15 7.31 -2.31 5.58
N SER A 16 7.05 -2.31 4.28
CA SER A 16 7.17 -3.51 3.46
C SER A 16 8.49 -3.60 2.70
N GLY A 17 9.09 -2.47 2.41
CA GLY A 17 10.29 -2.43 1.59
C GLY A 17 10.02 -2.63 0.11
N ALA A 18 8.77 -2.70 -0.28
CA ALA A 18 8.39 -2.86 -1.68
C ALA A 18 8.54 -1.53 -2.44
N GLY A 19 8.51 -1.62 -3.77
CA GLY A 19 8.59 -0.44 -4.61
C GLY A 19 7.37 0.44 -4.47
N MET A 20 7.53 1.73 -4.78
CA MET A 20 6.45 2.69 -4.63
C MET A 20 5.22 2.30 -5.46
N MET A 21 5.44 1.84 -6.68
CA MET A 21 4.34 1.44 -7.56
C MET A 21 3.59 0.24 -6.99
N ASP A 22 4.32 -0.71 -6.43
CA ASP A 22 3.71 -1.89 -5.81
C ASP A 22 2.87 -1.49 -4.60
N CYS A 23 3.38 -0.58 -3.79
CA CYS A 23 2.66 -0.09 -2.63
C CYS A 23 1.37 0.60 -3.03
N LYS A 24 1.45 1.46 -4.04
CA LYS A 24 0.28 2.16 -4.55
C LYS A 24 -0.78 1.17 -5.04
N ARG A 25 -0.33 0.19 -5.81
CA ARG A 25 -1.23 -0.82 -6.35
C ARG A 25 -1.90 -1.63 -5.25
N ALA A 26 -1.12 -2.03 -4.25
CA ALA A 26 -1.65 -2.79 -3.12
C ALA A 26 -2.69 -1.97 -2.37
N LEU A 27 -2.45 -0.69 -2.20
CA LEU A 27 -3.39 0.19 -1.52
C LEU A 27 -4.69 0.34 -2.31
N VAL A 28 -4.58 0.44 -3.63
CA VAL A 28 -5.76 0.51 -4.48
C VAL A 28 -6.59 -0.76 -4.35
N GLU A 29 -5.93 -1.91 -4.41
CA GLU A 29 -6.61 -3.19 -4.31
C GLU A 29 -7.21 -3.43 -2.94
N SER A 30 -6.58 -2.91 -1.90
CA SER A 30 -7.07 -3.07 -0.53
C SER A 30 -8.03 -1.96 -0.11
N ASP A 31 -8.37 -1.08 -1.03
CA ASP A 31 -9.28 0.03 -0.77
C ASP A 31 -8.74 0.98 0.31
N GLY A 32 -7.44 1.24 0.26
CA GLY A 32 -6.80 2.16 1.18
C GLY A 32 -6.42 1.56 2.53
N ASP A 33 -6.62 0.26 2.69
CA ASP A 33 -6.30 -0.43 3.93
C ASP A 33 -4.82 -0.83 3.92
N THR A 34 -4.02 -0.17 4.73
CA THR A 34 -2.58 -0.43 4.76
C THR A 34 -2.24 -1.82 5.26
N GLU A 35 -3.00 -2.33 6.21
CA GLU A 35 -2.76 -3.68 6.71
C GLU A 35 -3.02 -4.73 5.64
N ARG A 36 -4.11 -4.56 4.92
CA ARG A 36 -4.45 -5.46 3.84
C ARG A 36 -3.44 -5.35 2.70
N ALA A 37 -3.02 -4.13 2.40
CA ALA A 37 -2.02 -3.90 1.38
C ALA A 37 -0.71 -4.59 1.73
N MET A 38 -0.34 -4.55 3.00
CA MET A 38 0.83 -5.26 3.50
C MET A 38 0.74 -6.76 3.22
N GLU A 39 -0.42 -7.34 3.50
CA GLU A 39 -0.64 -8.75 3.24
C GLU A 39 -0.52 -9.08 1.75
N LEU A 40 -1.06 -8.21 0.90
CA LEU A 40 -0.96 -8.40 -0.55
C LEU A 40 0.49 -8.37 -1.01
N LEU A 41 1.29 -7.50 -0.42
CA LEU A 41 2.70 -7.38 -0.78
C LEU A 41 3.53 -8.56 -0.27
N ARG A 42 3.09 -9.18 0.80
CA ARG A 42 3.80 -10.32 1.38
C ARG A 42 3.49 -11.63 0.67
N ALA A 43 2.40 -11.67 -0.01
CA ALA A 43 1.95 -12.88 -0.68
C ALA A 43 2.85 -13.29 -1.87
#